data_13c227e0e5639c19e242b0820b16c676
#
_entry.id   13c227e0e5639c19e242b0820b16c676
#
_cell.length_a   1.000
_cell.length_b   1.000
_cell.length_c   1.000
_cell.angle_alpha   90.00
_cell.angle_beta   90.00
_cell.angle_gamma   90.00
#
_symmetry.space_group_name_H-M   'P 1'
#
loop_
_entity.id
_entity.type
_entity.pdbx_description
1 polymer ?
#
loop_
_entity_poly.entity_id
_entity_poly.type
_entity_poly.pdbx_seq_one_letter_code
_entity_poly.pdbx_strand_id
1 'polypeptide(L)'
;PIALGRDDTLVFHGNSLVERLLEHGELQGWIHLADTNRPVHFRSFAWTGDEVGHRLRAEGYADHMKSLVALWPARVVVIGYGMNEAFAGAAGLPEFRAQVEVLLGQLERLHPDARLVVLSPTAVEPGHPGPDAQTRNADIALYTQALREAATTHRAAFVDLFGPSQAAYRDAEKPLTTDGLHLNEAGHRPMARIVAEALVGKPALDRVPPARRKEVAAASSQLAHFVAEVVRPKNGILYYGQRKRAEEREAEMPLYLTRIEKADALVQQLVASPNARFADAPFIALAPPPVPESGGSTHSVGIVKSPAEMQAGFQVAPGYAVNLFASEEQFPALRAPVQIAFDAKGRLWVVTMPSFPHTIPGQPQEDQLVVLEDTNRDGKADKLTVFASGFDALDGVAFTADGVLVSEQSRHWLLQDTDGDGRADRKTEQLRGLDLTDSHHGGMMATDPTGAVWFCDGVFHRSQFETPFGPVRGVDSTTYRMNPRNGRIEPEWQSITPNPWKVTFDRTGNVFQMYGDGLVLDGLPLTWTPLGIYHPFAHAVTVGYGKGSAAASISSPNFPDEYQHGMASAACVGTYVVSLTRYDFSQGMVRGGGRLDLVSSKNAAFRPVDVEFGMDGALYVSDFA
;
A
#
# COMPACT_ATOMS: atom_id res chain seq x y z
N PRO A 1 35.80 9.30 -4.65
CA PRO A 1 35.27 7.95 -4.95
C PRO A 1 35.61 6.96 -3.84
N ILE A 2 34.68 6.04 -3.57
CA ILE A 2 34.88 4.94 -2.63
C ILE A 2 35.48 3.78 -3.41
N ALA A 3 36.54 3.15 -2.90
CA ALA A 3 37.04 1.91 -3.49
C ALA A 3 36.09 0.78 -3.10
N LEU A 4 35.30 0.33 -4.07
CA LEU A 4 34.44 -0.85 -3.92
C LEU A 4 35.25 -2.10 -4.26
N GLY A 5 35.14 -3.11 -3.41
CA GLY A 5 35.68 -4.45 -3.64
C GLY A 5 34.70 -5.33 -4.41
N ARG A 6 35.16 -6.53 -4.77
CA ARG A 6 34.29 -7.56 -5.32
C ARG A 6 33.35 -8.07 -4.21
N ASP A 7 32.08 -8.25 -4.55
CA ASP A 7 31.02 -8.74 -3.67
C ASP A 7 30.74 -7.84 -2.44
N ASP A 8 31.18 -6.55 -2.50
CA ASP A 8 30.82 -5.58 -1.48
C ASP A 8 29.31 -5.32 -1.48
N THR A 9 28.72 -5.24 -0.28
CA THR A 9 27.33 -4.87 -0.09
C THR A 9 27.20 -3.39 0.26
N LEU A 10 26.38 -2.69 -0.50
CA LEU A 10 25.94 -1.32 -0.23
C LEU A 10 24.57 -1.38 0.43
N VAL A 11 24.48 -0.91 1.66
CA VAL A 11 23.24 -0.88 2.45
C VAL A 11 22.71 0.56 2.50
N PHE A 12 21.40 0.70 2.34
CA PHE A 12 20.74 2.01 2.26
C PHE A 12 19.72 2.15 3.39
N HIS A 13 19.79 3.26 4.12
CA HIS A 13 18.84 3.65 5.15
C HIS A 13 18.28 5.03 4.84
N GLY A 14 17.02 5.25 5.08
CA GLY A 14 16.40 6.55 4.83
C GLY A 14 14.88 6.47 4.71
N ASN A 15 14.32 7.53 4.17
CA ASN A 15 12.92 7.69 3.85
C ASN A 15 12.61 7.32 2.37
N SER A 16 11.51 7.82 1.84
CA SER A 16 11.07 7.54 0.46
C SER A 16 12.09 7.97 -0.60
N LEU A 17 12.88 9.01 -0.37
CA LEU A 17 13.91 9.43 -1.32
C LEU A 17 14.89 8.28 -1.60
N VAL A 18 15.38 7.64 -0.54
CA VAL A 18 16.33 6.51 -0.63
C VAL A 18 15.66 5.24 -1.10
N GLU A 19 14.45 4.95 -0.65
CA GLU A 19 13.65 3.81 -1.10
C GLU A 19 13.47 3.85 -2.62
N ARG A 20 12.97 4.98 -3.15
CA ARG A 20 12.72 5.18 -4.57
C ARG A 20 13.99 5.25 -5.41
N LEU A 21 15.10 5.74 -4.83
CA LEU A 21 16.40 5.82 -5.52
C LEU A 21 16.87 4.44 -6.00
N LEU A 22 16.62 3.38 -5.22
CA LEU A 22 16.95 2.00 -5.61
C LEU A 22 15.84 1.34 -6.43
N GLU A 23 14.58 1.68 -6.19
CA GLU A 23 13.44 1.09 -6.89
C GLU A 23 13.49 1.31 -8.40
N HIS A 24 13.98 2.45 -8.86
CA HIS A 24 14.14 2.72 -10.30
C HIS A 24 15.37 2.05 -10.94
N GLY A 25 16.28 1.47 -10.16
CA GLY A 25 17.45 0.76 -10.66
C GLY A 25 18.54 1.63 -11.31
N GLU A 26 18.30 2.91 -11.52
CA GLU A 26 19.24 3.81 -12.23
C GLU A 26 20.59 3.93 -11.52
N LEU A 27 20.62 4.07 -10.19
CA LEU A 27 21.84 4.11 -9.39
C LEU A 27 22.66 2.83 -9.55
N GLN A 28 21.99 1.69 -9.44
CA GLN A 28 22.59 0.37 -9.60
C GLN A 28 23.15 0.19 -11.01
N GLY A 29 22.41 0.61 -12.04
CA GLY A 29 22.85 0.56 -13.43
C GLY A 29 24.15 1.35 -13.67
N TRP A 30 24.29 2.53 -13.08
CA TRP A 30 25.51 3.30 -13.13
C TRP A 30 26.67 2.59 -12.46
N ILE A 31 26.50 2.11 -11.23
CA ILE A 31 27.58 1.55 -10.42
C ILE A 31 28.06 0.20 -11.00
N HIS A 32 27.14 -0.70 -11.38
CA HIS A 32 27.49 -1.98 -11.97
C HIS A 32 28.29 -1.84 -13.27
N LEU A 33 27.92 -0.88 -14.11
CA LEU A 33 28.58 -0.68 -15.41
C LEU A 33 29.83 0.20 -15.34
N ALA A 34 30.07 0.88 -14.22
CA ALA A 34 31.31 1.63 -13.99
C ALA A 34 32.52 0.70 -13.86
N ASP A 35 32.34 -0.49 -13.27
CA ASP A 35 33.36 -1.53 -13.18
C ASP A 35 32.70 -2.93 -13.26
N THR A 36 32.62 -3.46 -14.49
CA THR A 36 31.97 -4.76 -14.76
C THR A 36 32.72 -5.97 -14.19
N ASN A 37 33.93 -5.81 -13.72
CA ASN A 37 34.73 -6.88 -13.12
C ASN A 37 34.54 -6.99 -11.60
N ARG A 38 33.83 -6.04 -11.00
CA ARG A 38 33.60 -5.98 -9.55
C ARG A 38 32.10 -5.99 -9.27
N PRO A 39 31.47 -7.16 -9.22
CA PRO A 39 30.10 -7.27 -8.78
C PRO A 39 29.93 -6.69 -7.37
N VAL A 40 28.83 -5.98 -7.15
CA VAL A 40 28.43 -5.43 -5.86
C VAL A 40 26.96 -5.73 -5.62
N HIS A 41 26.52 -5.65 -4.36
CA HIS A 41 25.15 -5.93 -3.98
C HIS A 41 24.49 -4.71 -3.36
N PHE A 42 23.22 -4.50 -3.65
CA PHE A 42 22.43 -3.39 -3.10
C PHE A 42 21.32 -3.94 -2.20
N ARG A 43 21.20 -3.40 -0.98
CA ARG A 43 20.18 -3.78 -0.01
C ARG A 43 19.59 -2.54 0.62
N SER A 44 18.28 -2.36 0.49
CA SER A 44 17.57 -1.20 1.03
C SER A 44 16.83 -1.56 2.31
N PHE A 45 17.09 -0.82 3.37
CA PHE A 45 16.29 -0.78 4.60
C PHE A 45 15.53 0.55 4.72
N ALA A 46 15.51 1.34 3.66
CA ALA A 46 14.79 2.60 3.63
C ALA A 46 13.27 2.34 3.67
N TRP A 47 12.56 3.24 4.33
CA TRP A 47 11.11 3.10 4.52
C TRP A 47 10.44 4.47 4.45
N THR A 48 9.44 4.61 3.58
CA THR A 48 8.60 5.81 3.47
C THR A 48 8.14 6.28 4.83
N GLY A 49 8.20 7.58 5.10
CA GLY A 49 7.77 8.20 6.35
C GLY A 49 8.77 8.15 7.48
N ASP A 50 9.92 7.48 7.31
CA ASP A 50 10.96 7.46 8.34
C ASP A 50 11.58 8.84 8.56
N GLU A 51 11.81 9.13 9.82
CA GLU A 51 12.67 10.21 10.31
C GLU A 51 13.83 9.62 11.13
N VAL A 52 14.89 10.37 11.33
CA VAL A 52 16.05 9.91 12.12
C VAL A 52 15.64 9.42 13.50
N GLY A 53 14.76 10.15 14.18
CA GLY A 53 14.30 9.87 15.53
C GLY A 53 12.94 9.18 15.62
N HIS A 54 12.19 9.10 14.53
CA HIS A 54 10.83 8.57 14.54
C HIS A 54 10.59 7.59 13.41
N ARG A 55 10.43 6.31 13.77
CA ARG A 55 10.23 5.19 12.85
C ARG A 55 9.19 4.26 13.45
N LEU A 56 8.00 4.24 12.88
CA LEU A 56 6.98 3.28 13.31
C LEU A 56 7.34 1.89 12.81
N ARG A 57 7.31 0.92 13.71
CA ARG A 57 7.57 -0.50 13.39
C ARG A 57 6.65 -1.38 14.22
N ALA A 58 6.23 -2.48 13.61
CA ALA A 58 5.49 -3.51 14.31
C ALA A 58 6.33 -4.17 15.40
N GLU A 59 5.66 -4.74 16.40
CA GLU A 59 6.31 -5.51 17.44
C GLU A 59 7.14 -6.67 16.86
N GLY A 60 8.34 -6.86 17.37
CA GLY A 60 9.27 -7.91 16.92
C GLY A 60 10.08 -7.59 15.66
N TYR A 61 9.77 -6.51 14.95
CA TYR A 61 10.50 -6.12 13.74
C TYR A 61 12.01 -5.88 13.99
N ALA A 62 12.39 -5.43 15.19
CA ALA A 62 13.79 -5.21 15.53
C ALA A 62 14.65 -6.49 15.44
N ASP A 63 14.09 -7.65 15.79
CA ASP A 63 14.80 -8.94 15.69
C ASP A 63 14.88 -9.41 14.24
N HIS A 64 13.86 -9.16 13.45
CA HIS A 64 13.90 -9.37 12.00
C HIS A 64 15.03 -8.55 11.36
N MET A 65 15.11 -7.25 11.69
CA MET A 65 16.20 -6.37 11.22
C MET A 65 17.58 -6.87 11.62
N LYS A 66 17.77 -7.32 12.86
CA LYS A 66 19.06 -7.89 13.30
C LYS A 66 19.47 -9.08 12.44
N SER A 67 18.50 -9.95 12.09
CA SER A 67 18.74 -11.10 11.23
C SER A 67 19.17 -10.68 9.82
N LEU A 68 18.53 -9.65 9.25
CA LEU A 68 18.88 -9.14 7.92
C LEU A 68 20.25 -8.43 7.89
N VAL A 69 20.56 -7.65 8.93
CA VAL A 69 21.88 -7.01 9.06
C VAL A 69 22.98 -8.07 9.15
N ALA A 70 22.74 -9.16 9.88
CA ALA A 70 23.69 -10.27 9.95
C ALA A 70 23.85 -11.01 8.62
N LEU A 71 22.76 -11.12 7.83
CA LEU A 71 22.75 -11.74 6.52
C LEU A 71 23.49 -10.89 5.46
N TRP A 72 23.42 -9.56 5.57
CA TRP A 72 23.96 -8.61 4.59
C TRP A 72 24.96 -7.64 5.23
N PRO A 73 26.19 -8.10 5.56
CA PRO A 73 27.21 -7.23 6.15
C PRO A 73 27.56 -6.10 5.17
N ALA A 74 27.45 -4.86 5.63
CA ALA A 74 27.68 -3.68 4.80
C ALA A 74 29.15 -3.32 4.67
N ARG A 75 29.56 -2.95 3.45
CA ARG A 75 30.85 -2.30 3.16
C ARG A 75 30.70 -0.78 2.99
N VAL A 76 29.52 -0.38 2.51
CA VAL A 76 29.14 1.03 2.41
C VAL A 76 27.73 1.15 2.99
N VAL A 77 27.51 2.16 3.84
CA VAL A 77 26.19 2.50 4.35
C VAL A 77 25.82 3.89 3.83
N VAL A 78 24.75 3.97 3.06
CA VAL A 78 24.20 5.22 2.52
C VAL A 78 22.98 5.62 3.33
N ILE A 79 22.91 6.87 3.75
CA ILE A 79 21.89 7.40 4.65
C ILE A 79 21.26 8.64 4.03
N GLY A 80 19.93 8.71 3.98
CA GLY A 80 19.21 9.88 3.47
C GLY A 80 17.98 10.21 4.30
N TYR A 81 18.07 11.30 5.06
CA TYR A 81 17.04 11.84 5.95
C TYR A 81 17.00 13.37 5.85
N GLY A 82 16.15 14.03 6.62
CA GLY A 82 16.07 15.49 6.71
C GLY A 82 14.93 16.12 5.92
N MET A 83 14.26 15.35 5.05
CA MET A 83 13.12 15.83 4.26
C MET A 83 11.86 15.96 5.14
N ASN A 84 11.56 14.92 5.89
CA ASN A 84 10.38 14.84 6.78
C ASN A 84 10.57 15.73 8.00
N GLU A 85 11.75 15.68 8.60
CA GLU A 85 12.11 16.46 9.80
C GLU A 85 12.08 17.96 9.52
N ALA A 86 12.42 18.39 8.30
CA ALA A 86 12.39 19.80 7.92
C ALA A 86 10.99 20.43 7.98
N PHE A 87 9.90 19.65 8.09
CA PHE A 87 8.57 20.20 8.35
C PHE A 87 8.45 20.84 9.74
N ALA A 88 9.34 20.54 10.68
CA ALA A 88 9.42 21.21 11.98
C ALA A 88 10.12 22.59 11.90
N GLY A 89 10.61 23.01 10.71
CA GLY A 89 11.30 24.28 10.51
C GLY A 89 12.55 24.43 11.38
N ALA A 90 12.96 25.67 11.65
CA ALA A 90 14.14 25.95 12.49
C ALA A 90 13.98 25.45 13.95
N ALA A 91 12.76 25.32 14.43
CA ALA A 91 12.50 24.86 15.80
C ALA A 91 12.88 23.38 16.04
N GLY A 92 12.73 22.52 15.02
CA GLY A 92 13.10 21.10 15.12
C GLY A 92 14.60 20.83 14.92
N LEU A 93 15.37 21.79 14.45
CA LEU A 93 16.77 21.60 14.07
C LEU A 93 17.70 21.12 15.22
N PRO A 94 17.59 21.62 16.47
CA PRO A 94 18.42 21.14 17.57
C PRO A 94 18.22 19.65 17.88
N GLU A 95 16.96 19.20 17.87
CA GLU A 95 16.62 17.80 18.10
C GLU A 95 17.13 16.92 16.96
N PHE A 96 16.91 17.34 15.71
CA PHE A 96 17.41 16.64 14.53
C PHE A 96 18.92 16.43 14.59
N ARG A 97 19.70 17.46 14.93
CA ARG A 97 21.17 17.37 15.09
C ARG A 97 21.55 16.29 16.11
N ALA A 98 20.92 16.30 17.28
CA ALA A 98 21.20 15.29 18.31
C ALA A 98 20.86 13.87 17.84
N GLN A 99 19.75 13.71 17.14
CA GLN A 99 19.29 12.41 16.61
C GLN A 99 20.23 11.90 15.51
N VAL A 100 20.72 12.76 14.61
CA VAL A 100 21.69 12.40 13.55
C VAL A 100 22.99 11.89 14.15
N GLU A 101 23.56 12.58 15.16
CA GLU A 101 24.78 12.15 15.86
C GLU A 101 24.59 10.75 16.48
N VAL A 102 23.45 10.50 17.11
CA VAL A 102 23.12 9.17 17.67
C VAL A 102 23.03 8.11 16.57
N LEU A 103 22.35 8.41 15.46
CA LEU A 103 22.19 7.46 14.34
C LEU A 103 23.55 7.10 13.74
N LEU A 104 24.37 8.10 13.40
CA LEU A 104 25.68 7.85 12.78
C LEU A 104 26.58 7.02 13.70
N GLY A 105 26.64 7.36 15.00
CA GLY A 105 27.37 6.56 15.97
C GLY A 105 26.82 5.14 16.18
N GLN A 106 25.53 4.91 15.98
CA GLN A 106 24.95 3.56 15.98
C GLN A 106 25.37 2.76 14.74
N LEU A 107 25.34 3.37 13.56
CA LEU A 107 25.72 2.73 12.31
C LEU A 107 27.22 2.39 12.26
N GLU A 108 28.09 3.26 12.81
CA GLU A 108 29.52 2.96 12.96
C GLU A 108 29.76 1.72 13.84
N ARG A 109 29.01 1.58 14.93
CA ARG A 109 29.10 0.39 15.80
C ARG A 109 28.52 -0.87 15.14
N LEU A 110 27.44 -0.72 14.38
CA LEU A 110 26.77 -1.84 13.71
C LEU A 110 27.58 -2.36 12.51
N HIS A 111 28.26 -1.44 11.81
CA HIS A 111 29.04 -1.72 10.61
C HIS A 111 30.45 -1.15 10.72
N PRO A 112 31.33 -1.70 11.60
CA PRO A 112 32.62 -1.09 11.94
C PRO A 112 33.59 -0.99 10.75
N ASP A 113 33.43 -1.83 9.74
CA ASP A 113 34.25 -1.83 8.52
C ASP A 113 33.61 -1.07 7.34
N ALA A 114 32.42 -0.50 7.53
CA ALA A 114 31.71 0.21 6.48
C ALA A 114 32.13 1.67 6.40
N ARG A 115 32.07 2.22 5.19
CA ARG A 115 32.14 3.65 4.95
C ARG A 115 30.75 4.25 4.94
N LEU A 116 30.56 5.33 5.70
CA LEU A 116 29.30 6.05 5.74
C LEU A 116 29.24 7.10 4.62
N VAL A 117 28.08 7.21 3.99
CA VAL A 117 27.72 8.21 2.99
C VAL A 117 26.41 8.86 3.40
N VAL A 118 26.40 10.17 3.57
CA VAL A 118 25.22 10.94 3.95
C VAL A 118 24.72 11.71 2.74
N LEU A 119 23.48 11.47 2.36
CA LEU A 119 22.78 12.22 1.32
C LEU A 119 21.99 13.35 1.95
N SER A 120 22.01 14.54 1.35
CA SER A 120 21.03 15.56 1.69
C SER A 120 19.65 15.19 1.12
N PRO A 121 18.54 15.74 1.66
CA PRO A 121 17.27 15.73 0.95
C PRO A 121 17.37 16.46 -0.40
N THR A 122 16.39 16.23 -1.29
CA THR A 122 16.17 17.07 -2.46
C THR A 122 15.37 18.32 -2.06
N ALA A 123 15.39 19.34 -2.92
CA ALA A 123 14.53 20.49 -2.76
C ALA A 123 13.06 20.13 -3.07
N VAL A 124 12.13 20.99 -2.64
CA VAL A 124 10.73 20.98 -3.09
C VAL A 124 10.64 21.68 -4.43
N GLU A 125 10.00 21.04 -5.41
CA GLU A 125 9.75 21.60 -6.73
C GLU A 125 8.55 22.57 -6.68
N PRO A 126 8.69 23.81 -7.22
CA PRO A 126 7.58 24.76 -7.26
C PRO A 126 6.44 24.33 -8.19
N GLY A 127 5.24 24.86 -7.96
CA GLY A 127 4.09 24.70 -8.87
C GLY A 127 3.19 23.50 -8.55
N HIS A 128 3.45 22.79 -7.50
CA HIS A 128 2.62 21.69 -6.98
C HIS A 128 1.73 22.15 -5.82
N PRO A 129 0.62 21.44 -5.55
CA PRO A 129 -0.16 21.64 -4.33
C PRO A 129 0.70 21.39 -3.08
N GLY A 130 0.52 22.23 -2.06
CA GLY A 130 1.27 22.10 -0.81
C GLY A 130 1.70 23.45 -0.24
N PRO A 131 2.49 23.45 0.84
CA PRO A 131 3.11 24.67 1.37
C PRO A 131 4.06 25.30 0.37
N ASP A 132 4.28 26.61 0.52
CA ASP A 132 5.17 27.38 -0.36
C ASP A 132 6.56 26.76 -0.47
N ALA A 133 6.98 26.45 -1.70
CA ALA A 133 8.24 25.79 -1.99
C ALA A 133 9.46 26.64 -1.56
N GLN A 134 9.38 27.98 -1.60
CA GLN A 134 10.46 28.85 -1.17
C GLN A 134 10.71 28.72 0.33
N THR A 135 9.66 28.79 1.13
CA THR A 135 9.70 28.59 2.59
C THR A 135 10.21 27.20 2.93
N ARG A 136 9.67 26.17 2.29
CA ARG A 136 10.11 24.78 2.52
C ARG A 136 11.59 24.56 2.19
N ASN A 137 12.05 25.13 1.07
CA ASN A 137 13.45 25.03 0.67
C ASN A 137 14.40 25.79 1.61
N ALA A 138 13.95 26.87 2.25
CA ALA A 138 14.72 27.53 3.28
C ALA A 138 14.89 26.63 4.52
N ASP A 139 13.85 25.95 4.95
CA ASP A 139 13.93 24.95 6.03
C ASP A 139 14.85 23.78 5.65
N ILE A 140 14.64 23.15 4.48
CA ILE A 140 15.45 22.03 4.01
C ILE A 140 16.95 22.39 3.95
N ALA A 141 17.29 23.63 3.59
CA ALA A 141 18.67 24.10 3.59
C ALA A 141 19.33 24.03 4.98
N LEU A 142 18.58 24.34 6.07
CA LEU A 142 19.07 24.21 7.44
C LEU A 142 19.40 22.76 7.79
N TYR A 143 18.53 21.83 7.43
CA TYR A 143 18.71 20.40 7.67
C TYR A 143 19.81 19.81 6.80
N THR A 144 19.94 20.26 5.55
CA THR A 144 21.06 19.92 4.66
C THR A 144 22.41 20.33 5.27
N GLN A 145 22.49 21.53 5.83
CA GLN A 145 23.71 22.01 6.49
C GLN A 145 24.02 21.19 7.75
N ALA A 146 23.02 20.84 8.55
CA ALA A 146 23.19 19.97 9.71
C ALA A 146 23.74 18.59 9.34
N LEU A 147 23.22 17.97 8.28
CA LEU A 147 23.73 16.69 7.76
C LEU A 147 25.19 16.81 7.27
N ARG A 148 25.54 17.89 6.60
CA ARG A 148 26.93 18.15 6.14
C ARG A 148 27.89 18.24 7.31
N GLU A 149 27.51 18.94 8.38
CA GLU A 149 28.32 19.09 9.60
C GLU A 149 28.51 17.74 10.32
N ALA A 150 27.41 16.99 10.49
CA ALA A 150 27.44 15.65 11.09
C ALA A 150 28.29 14.68 10.26
N ALA A 151 28.15 14.68 8.93
CA ALA A 151 29.01 13.88 8.05
C ALA A 151 30.50 14.21 8.24
N THR A 152 30.86 15.49 8.43
CA THR A 152 32.24 15.93 8.69
C THR A 152 32.74 15.38 10.04
N THR A 153 31.93 15.46 11.09
CA THR A 153 32.23 14.94 12.43
C THR A 153 32.55 13.44 12.40
N HIS A 154 31.72 12.67 11.69
CA HIS A 154 31.84 11.21 11.57
C HIS A 154 32.75 10.75 10.41
N ARG A 155 33.46 11.66 9.75
CA ARG A 155 34.32 11.34 8.58
C ARG A 155 33.58 10.59 7.48
N ALA A 156 32.25 10.78 7.38
CA ALA A 156 31.41 10.25 6.33
C ALA A 156 31.54 11.11 5.05
N ALA A 157 31.34 10.49 3.91
CA ALA A 157 31.17 11.24 2.67
C ALA A 157 29.81 11.96 2.67
N PHE A 158 29.79 13.22 2.23
CA PHE A 158 28.55 13.97 2.06
C PHE A 158 28.24 14.15 0.58
N VAL A 159 27.00 13.85 0.19
CA VAL A 159 26.50 14.03 -1.19
C VAL A 159 25.35 15.03 -1.16
N ASP A 160 25.57 16.17 -1.77
CA ASP A 160 24.56 17.21 -1.91
C ASP A 160 23.60 16.87 -3.06
N LEU A 161 22.32 16.67 -2.73
CA LEU A 161 21.22 16.54 -3.69
C LEU A 161 20.34 17.81 -3.70
N PHE A 162 20.40 18.63 -2.64
CA PHE A 162 19.56 19.81 -2.50
C PHE A 162 19.85 20.88 -3.56
N GLY A 163 21.10 21.32 -3.68
CA GLY A 163 21.47 22.31 -4.67
C GLY A 163 21.25 21.85 -6.12
N PRO A 164 21.73 20.65 -6.49
CA PRO A 164 21.51 20.08 -7.80
C PRO A 164 20.04 19.88 -8.18
N SER A 165 19.17 19.46 -7.24
CA SER A 165 17.74 19.31 -7.54
C SER A 165 17.07 20.67 -7.82
N GLN A 166 17.40 21.72 -7.06
CA GLN A 166 16.93 23.07 -7.38
C GLN A 166 17.33 23.53 -8.78
N ALA A 167 18.56 23.23 -9.20
CA ALA A 167 19.02 23.56 -10.54
C ALA A 167 18.23 22.75 -11.59
N ALA A 168 18.07 21.44 -11.37
CA ALA A 168 17.34 20.56 -12.28
C ALA A 168 15.87 21.01 -12.45
N TYR A 169 15.19 21.41 -11.36
CA TYR A 169 13.81 21.89 -11.44
C TYR A 169 13.65 23.19 -12.24
N ARG A 170 14.63 24.11 -12.14
CA ARG A 170 14.62 25.33 -12.95
C ARG A 170 14.82 25.09 -14.44
N ASP A 171 15.64 24.10 -14.78
CA ASP A 171 16.05 23.83 -16.14
C ASP A 171 15.12 22.82 -16.86
N ALA A 172 14.22 22.17 -16.13
CA ALA A 172 13.32 21.16 -16.65
C ALA A 172 12.10 21.77 -17.39
N GLU A 173 11.77 21.25 -18.56
CA GLU A 173 10.55 21.60 -19.31
C GLU A 173 9.28 20.98 -18.71
N LYS A 174 9.43 19.90 -17.97
CA LYS A 174 8.33 19.16 -17.33
C LYS A 174 8.68 18.90 -15.87
N PRO A 175 7.68 18.76 -14.98
CA PRO A 175 7.93 18.44 -13.59
C PRO A 175 8.80 17.19 -13.40
N LEU A 176 9.75 17.27 -12.49
CA LEU A 176 10.63 16.18 -12.08
C LEU A 176 10.16 15.45 -10.81
N THR A 177 9.06 15.95 -10.23
CA THR A 177 8.38 15.33 -9.10
C THR A 177 6.93 15.00 -9.46
N THR A 178 6.29 14.16 -8.66
CA THR A 178 4.86 13.84 -8.79
C THR A 178 3.98 14.83 -8.04
N ASP A 179 4.47 15.39 -6.95
CA ASP A 179 3.71 16.19 -6.00
C ASP A 179 4.52 17.37 -5.39
N GLY A 180 5.66 17.70 -5.96
CA GLY A 180 6.60 18.71 -5.46
C GLY A 180 7.66 18.14 -4.51
N LEU A 181 7.42 16.99 -3.90
CA LEU A 181 8.31 16.36 -2.93
C LEU A 181 8.98 15.10 -3.49
N HIS A 182 8.19 14.21 -4.07
CA HIS A 182 8.65 12.91 -4.53
C HIS A 182 9.10 12.95 -5.99
N LEU A 183 10.37 12.64 -6.23
CA LEU A 183 10.91 12.54 -7.58
C LEU A 183 10.14 11.50 -8.41
N ASN A 184 9.77 11.85 -9.63
CA ASN A 184 9.34 10.90 -10.64
C ASN A 184 10.56 10.23 -11.32
N GLU A 185 10.33 9.32 -12.26
CA GLU A 185 11.41 8.62 -12.96
C GLU A 185 12.42 9.59 -13.62
N ALA A 186 11.94 10.69 -14.22
CA ALA A 186 12.81 11.68 -14.85
C ALA A 186 13.68 12.42 -13.81
N GLY A 187 13.12 12.72 -12.62
CA GLY A 187 13.84 13.37 -11.52
C GLY A 187 14.86 12.43 -10.85
N HIS A 188 14.54 11.13 -10.75
CA HIS A 188 15.49 10.18 -10.17
C HIS A 188 16.76 10.00 -11.00
N ARG A 189 16.70 10.09 -12.32
CA ARG A 189 17.88 9.88 -13.19
C ARG A 189 19.06 10.79 -12.88
N PRO A 190 18.93 12.13 -12.83
CA PRO A 190 20.04 13.01 -12.47
C PRO A 190 20.51 12.82 -11.04
N MET A 191 19.61 12.60 -10.08
CA MET A 191 19.99 12.38 -8.68
C MET A 191 20.76 11.08 -8.49
N ALA A 192 20.34 9.99 -9.13
CA ALA A 192 21.04 8.72 -9.14
C ALA A 192 22.46 8.85 -9.71
N ARG A 193 22.64 9.65 -10.79
CA ARG A 193 23.96 9.91 -11.36
C ARG A 193 24.88 10.65 -10.39
N ILE A 194 24.36 11.64 -9.66
CA ILE A 194 25.14 12.41 -8.66
C ILE A 194 25.63 11.47 -7.54
N VAL A 195 24.74 10.61 -7.03
CA VAL A 195 25.12 9.62 -6.00
C VAL A 195 26.16 8.65 -6.56
N ALA A 196 25.96 8.13 -7.76
CA ALA A 196 26.91 7.24 -8.41
C ALA A 196 28.28 7.92 -8.62
N GLU A 197 28.31 9.19 -9.04
CA GLU A 197 29.54 9.97 -9.22
C GLU A 197 30.32 10.12 -7.92
N ALA A 198 29.61 10.37 -6.81
CA ALA A 198 30.24 10.43 -5.50
C ALA A 198 30.85 9.07 -5.07
N LEU A 199 30.19 7.98 -5.40
CA LEU A 199 30.63 6.63 -5.03
C LEU A 199 31.80 6.13 -5.91
N VAL A 200 31.68 6.17 -7.22
CA VAL A 200 32.65 5.54 -8.14
C VAL A 200 33.46 6.52 -9.01
N GLY A 201 33.11 7.79 -9.00
CA GLY A 201 33.80 8.86 -9.71
C GLY A 201 33.34 9.08 -11.13
N LYS A 202 33.32 10.34 -11.56
CA LYS A 202 32.85 10.79 -12.89
C LYS A 202 33.50 10.06 -14.08
N PRO A 203 34.84 9.85 -14.14
CA PRO A 203 35.46 9.21 -15.28
C PRO A 203 35.02 7.77 -15.55
N ALA A 204 34.57 7.06 -14.48
CA ALA A 204 34.02 5.72 -14.62
C ALA A 204 32.62 5.77 -15.27
N LEU A 205 31.78 6.73 -14.86
CA LEU A 205 30.42 6.89 -15.35
C LEU A 205 30.36 7.38 -16.81
N ASP A 206 31.28 8.26 -17.22
CA ASP A 206 31.29 8.81 -18.59
C ASP A 206 31.53 7.72 -19.67
N ARG A 207 31.97 6.53 -19.26
CA ARG A 207 32.17 5.35 -20.14
C ARG A 207 30.97 4.41 -20.20
N VAL A 208 29.94 4.62 -19.36
CA VAL A 208 28.77 3.73 -19.28
C VAL A 208 27.83 3.95 -20.47
N PRO A 209 27.57 2.91 -21.30
CA PRO A 209 26.67 3.04 -22.44
C PRO A 209 25.21 3.23 -21.98
N PRO A 210 24.48 4.27 -22.46
CA PRO A 210 23.12 4.55 -22.02
C PRO A 210 22.12 3.39 -22.24
N ALA A 211 22.18 2.73 -23.40
CA ALA A 211 21.30 1.61 -23.73
C ALA A 211 21.51 0.44 -22.75
N ARG A 212 22.79 0.14 -22.43
CA ARG A 212 23.13 -0.93 -21.52
C ARG A 212 22.70 -0.63 -20.08
N ARG A 213 22.86 0.63 -19.68
CA ARG A 213 22.38 1.08 -18.37
C ARG A 213 20.89 0.82 -18.19
N LYS A 214 20.08 1.11 -19.21
CA LYS A 214 18.62 0.87 -19.16
C LYS A 214 18.29 -0.60 -18.87
N GLU A 215 18.98 -1.53 -19.51
CA GLU A 215 18.79 -2.98 -19.30
C GLU A 215 19.16 -3.41 -17.87
N VAL A 216 20.34 -2.96 -17.40
CA VAL A 216 20.80 -3.29 -16.05
C VAL A 216 19.93 -2.62 -14.99
N ALA A 217 19.48 -1.38 -15.24
CA ALA A 217 18.57 -0.67 -14.34
C ALA A 217 17.23 -1.42 -14.18
N ALA A 218 16.66 -1.93 -15.27
CA ALA A 218 15.40 -2.68 -15.21
C ALA A 218 15.52 -3.96 -14.36
N ALA A 219 16.60 -4.72 -14.55
CA ALA A 219 16.87 -5.90 -13.72
C ALA A 219 17.14 -5.54 -12.23
N SER A 220 17.86 -4.45 -12.01
CA SER A 220 18.15 -3.96 -10.66
C SER A 220 16.91 -3.44 -9.94
N SER A 221 15.97 -2.85 -10.67
CA SER A 221 14.64 -2.46 -10.17
C SER A 221 13.86 -3.69 -9.68
N GLN A 222 13.83 -4.76 -10.46
CA GLN A 222 13.20 -6.02 -10.03
C GLN A 222 13.85 -6.58 -8.77
N LEU A 223 15.19 -6.60 -8.72
CA LEU A 223 15.93 -7.05 -7.54
C LEU A 223 15.62 -6.18 -6.31
N ALA A 224 15.57 -4.85 -6.47
CA ALA A 224 15.24 -3.94 -5.37
C ALA A 224 13.83 -4.22 -4.80
N HIS A 225 12.88 -4.56 -5.66
CA HIS A 225 11.54 -4.98 -5.25
C HIS A 225 11.58 -6.25 -4.39
N PHE A 226 12.32 -7.28 -4.82
CA PHE A 226 12.46 -8.51 -4.03
C PHE A 226 13.19 -8.31 -2.70
N VAL A 227 14.18 -7.41 -2.64
CA VAL A 227 14.82 -7.02 -1.38
C VAL A 227 13.82 -6.32 -0.45
N ALA A 228 12.99 -5.43 -0.98
CA ALA A 228 11.95 -4.76 -0.20
C ALA A 228 10.93 -5.74 0.40
N GLU A 229 10.57 -6.80 -0.32
CA GLU A 229 9.69 -7.86 0.19
C GLU A 229 10.29 -8.66 1.35
N VAL A 230 11.62 -8.83 1.39
CA VAL A 230 12.30 -9.47 2.54
C VAL A 230 12.40 -8.53 3.72
N VAL A 231 12.70 -7.25 3.47
CA VAL A 231 12.82 -6.22 4.52
C VAL A 231 11.45 -5.93 5.15
N ARG A 232 10.41 -5.92 4.34
CA ARG A 232 9.01 -5.69 4.73
C ARG A 232 8.14 -6.82 4.17
N PRO A 233 8.22 -8.03 4.78
CA PRO A 233 7.43 -9.15 4.28
C PRO A 233 5.94 -8.84 4.44
N LYS A 234 5.20 -9.20 3.43
CA LYS A 234 3.75 -9.17 3.45
C LYS A 234 3.25 -10.09 4.54
N ASN A 235 2.21 -9.66 5.26
CA ASN A 235 1.72 -10.38 6.43
C ASN A 235 2.83 -10.63 7.48
N GLY A 236 3.67 -9.60 7.68
CA GLY A 236 4.89 -9.64 8.50
C GLY A 236 4.68 -10.11 9.92
N ILE A 237 3.46 -9.99 10.46
CA ILE A 237 3.09 -10.47 11.80
C ILE A 237 3.33 -11.98 11.97
N LEU A 238 3.30 -12.77 10.89
CA LEU A 238 3.60 -14.20 10.92
C LEU A 238 5.10 -14.45 11.11
N TYR A 239 5.95 -13.51 10.68
CA TYR A 239 7.41 -13.65 10.73
C TYR A 239 7.99 -13.11 12.04
N TYR A 240 7.50 -12.00 12.56
CA TYR A 240 8.10 -11.32 13.70
C TYR A 240 7.12 -10.82 14.76
N GLY A 241 5.82 -10.73 14.44
CA GLY A 241 4.79 -10.14 15.30
C GLY A 241 4.15 -11.11 16.29
N GLN A 242 2.98 -10.72 16.80
CA GLN A 242 2.22 -11.48 17.82
C GLN A 242 1.66 -12.82 17.32
N ARG A 243 1.44 -12.94 16.01
CA ARG A 243 0.94 -14.18 15.38
C ARG A 243 2.07 -15.06 14.82
N LYS A 244 3.25 -14.96 15.40
CA LYS A 244 4.45 -15.68 14.99
C LYS A 244 4.15 -17.14 14.72
N ARG A 245 4.24 -17.56 13.46
CA ARG A 245 4.09 -18.95 13.02
C ARG A 245 5.42 -19.38 12.41
N ALA A 246 6.21 -20.10 13.17
CA ALA A 246 7.53 -20.55 12.74
C ALA A 246 7.46 -21.33 11.44
N GLU A 247 6.46 -22.19 11.29
CA GLU A 247 6.26 -23.05 10.13
C GLU A 247 6.05 -22.27 8.82
N GLU A 248 5.22 -21.21 8.84
CA GLU A 248 5.00 -20.37 7.64
C GLU A 248 6.24 -19.57 7.29
N ARG A 249 6.92 -18.99 8.28
CA ARG A 249 8.20 -18.31 8.08
C ARG A 249 9.28 -19.23 7.50
N GLU A 250 9.42 -20.43 8.02
CA GLU A 250 10.39 -21.41 7.56
C GLU A 250 10.09 -21.88 6.13
N ALA A 251 8.83 -21.89 5.73
CA ALA A 251 8.41 -22.28 4.40
C ALA A 251 8.63 -21.18 3.35
N GLU A 252 8.29 -19.91 3.65
CA GLU A 252 8.30 -18.82 2.66
C GLU A 252 9.63 -18.04 2.61
N MET A 253 10.29 -17.79 3.74
CA MET A 253 11.52 -16.99 3.76
C MET A 253 12.60 -17.50 2.80
N PRO A 254 12.83 -18.83 2.65
CA PRO A 254 13.76 -19.34 1.64
C PRO A 254 13.39 -18.98 0.20
N LEU A 255 12.08 -18.84 -0.11
CA LEU A 255 11.63 -18.44 -1.44
C LEU A 255 11.99 -16.99 -1.73
N TYR A 256 11.77 -16.08 -0.77
CA TYR A 256 12.19 -14.70 -0.88
C TYR A 256 13.69 -14.58 -1.13
N LEU A 257 14.52 -15.26 -0.35
CA LEU A 257 15.98 -15.23 -0.50
C LEU A 257 16.42 -15.82 -1.83
N THR A 258 15.82 -16.94 -2.27
CA THR A 258 16.11 -17.56 -3.58
C THR A 258 15.79 -16.61 -4.73
N ARG A 259 14.71 -15.82 -4.64
CA ARG A 259 14.39 -14.80 -5.66
C ARG A 259 15.47 -13.73 -5.74
N ILE A 260 15.96 -13.26 -4.58
CA ILE A 260 17.06 -12.29 -4.53
C ILE A 260 18.32 -12.86 -5.18
N GLU A 261 18.72 -14.10 -4.83
CA GLU A 261 19.91 -14.75 -5.41
C GLU A 261 19.80 -14.88 -6.93
N LYS A 262 18.66 -15.34 -7.45
CA LYS A 262 18.42 -15.47 -8.89
C LYS A 262 18.41 -14.09 -9.58
N ALA A 263 17.85 -13.06 -8.98
CA ALA A 263 17.82 -11.72 -9.53
C ALA A 263 19.22 -11.06 -9.49
N ASP A 264 19.98 -11.24 -8.41
CA ASP A 264 21.39 -10.83 -8.36
C ASP A 264 22.20 -11.49 -9.49
N ALA A 265 22.05 -12.81 -9.69
CA ALA A 265 22.72 -13.54 -10.76
C ALA A 265 22.34 -13.01 -12.15
N LEU A 266 21.05 -12.68 -12.37
CA LEU A 266 20.57 -12.08 -13.61
C LEU A 266 21.21 -10.71 -13.85
N VAL A 267 21.27 -9.85 -12.84
CA VAL A 267 21.94 -8.54 -12.94
C VAL A 267 23.41 -8.73 -13.35
N GLN A 268 24.14 -9.65 -12.69
CA GLN A 268 25.53 -9.94 -13.02
C GLN A 268 25.71 -10.50 -14.44
N GLN A 269 24.82 -11.38 -14.89
CA GLN A 269 24.80 -11.88 -16.26
C GLN A 269 24.62 -10.74 -17.27
N LEU A 270 23.68 -9.84 -17.00
CA LEU A 270 23.46 -8.66 -17.85
C LEU A 270 24.69 -7.75 -17.86
N VAL A 271 25.36 -7.53 -16.75
CA VAL A 271 26.59 -6.73 -16.65
C VAL A 271 27.73 -7.35 -17.49
N ALA A 272 27.92 -8.67 -17.39
CA ALA A 272 28.99 -9.40 -18.06
C ALA A 272 28.76 -9.61 -19.55
N SER A 273 27.51 -9.67 -20.00
CA SER A 273 27.14 -10.07 -21.37
C SER A 273 26.49 -8.92 -22.15
N PRO A 274 27.24 -8.17 -22.98
CA PRO A 274 26.73 -6.98 -23.67
C PRO A 274 25.48 -7.21 -24.55
N ASN A 275 25.29 -8.43 -25.03
CA ASN A 275 24.17 -8.79 -25.89
C ASN A 275 22.94 -9.32 -25.17
N ALA A 276 23.04 -9.62 -23.86
CA ALA A 276 21.89 -10.09 -23.07
C ALA A 276 20.88 -8.95 -22.88
N ARG A 277 19.59 -9.28 -22.90
CA ARG A 277 18.48 -8.35 -22.71
C ARG A 277 17.66 -8.74 -21.49
N PHE A 278 17.18 -7.74 -20.74
CA PHE A 278 16.29 -7.98 -19.59
C PHE A 278 14.92 -8.50 -20.05
N ALA A 279 14.42 -8.01 -21.19
CA ALA A 279 13.15 -8.47 -21.75
C ALA A 279 13.12 -9.99 -22.08
N ASP A 280 14.31 -10.59 -22.26
CA ASP A 280 14.44 -12.03 -22.49
C ASP A 280 14.51 -12.82 -21.17
N ALA A 281 14.51 -12.14 -20.02
CA ALA A 281 14.59 -12.77 -18.71
C ALA A 281 13.23 -13.41 -18.36
N PRO A 282 13.21 -14.70 -18.03
CA PRO A 282 11.97 -15.34 -17.62
C PRO A 282 11.50 -14.79 -16.25
N PHE A 283 10.19 -14.82 -16.03
CA PHE A 283 9.65 -14.66 -14.70
C PHE A 283 10.31 -15.64 -13.73
N ILE A 284 10.77 -15.16 -12.56
CA ILE A 284 11.41 -16.01 -11.55
C ILE A 284 10.33 -16.81 -10.82
N ALA A 285 9.87 -17.88 -11.47
CA ALA A 285 8.94 -18.82 -10.88
C ALA A 285 9.64 -19.70 -9.84
N LEU A 286 8.96 -19.92 -8.72
CA LEU A 286 9.36 -20.86 -7.68
C LEU A 286 8.17 -21.77 -7.37
N ALA A 287 8.45 -23.03 -7.02
CA ALA A 287 7.39 -23.89 -6.52
C ALA A 287 6.87 -23.36 -5.19
N PRO A 288 5.54 -23.30 -4.97
CA PRO A 288 5.00 -22.91 -3.68
C PRO A 288 5.47 -23.91 -2.60
N PRO A 289 5.62 -23.47 -1.33
CA PRO A 289 5.94 -24.38 -0.26
C PRO A 289 4.80 -25.38 -0.09
N PRO A 290 5.07 -26.60 0.41
CA PRO A 290 3.99 -27.49 0.78
C PRO A 290 3.09 -26.77 1.79
N VAL A 291 1.78 -26.79 1.51
CA VAL A 291 0.80 -26.23 2.45
C VAL A 291 0.97 -27.01 3.75
N PRO A 292 1.28 -26.35 4.88
CA PRO A 292 1.32 -27.06 6.15
C PRO A 292 -0.03 -27.76 6.33
N GLU A 293 -0.03 -29.01 6.77
CA GLU A 293 -1.26 -29.62 7.26
C GLU A 293 -1.73 -28.76 8.45
N SER A 294 -2.44 -27.70 8.15
CA SER A 294 -2.87 -26.70 9.12
C SER A 294 -3.71 -27.42 10.16
N GLY A 295 -3.25 -27.40 11.36
CA GLY A 295 -4.10 -27.63 12.51
C GLY A 295 -5.30 -26.67 12.33
N GLY A 296 -6.45 -27.23 12.02
CA GLY A 296 -7.58 -26.60 11.39
C GLY A 296 -7.88 -25.20 11.88
N SER A 297 -8.14 -24.32 10.95
CA SER A 297 -8.89 -23.11 11.20
C SER A 297 -10.08 -23.45 12.10
N THR A 298 -10.24 -22.76 13.20
CA THR A 298 -11.42 -22.90 14.09
C THR A 298 -12.72 -22.45 13.39
N HIS A 299 -12.62 -22.01 12.14
CA HIS A 299 -13.74 -21.61 11.31
C HIS A 299 -14.20 -22.80 10.45
N SER A 300 -15.50 -23.04 10.44
CA SER A 300 -16.10 -24.09 9.61
C SER A 300 -15.73 -23.84 8.14
N VAL A 301 -15.14 -24.83 7.51
CA VAL A 301 -14.90 -24.79 6.06
C VAL A 301 -16.24 -25.06 5.39
N GLY A 302 -16.71 -24.10 4.59
CA GLY A 302 -17.91 -24.27 3.78
C GLY A 302 -17.66 -25.28 2.66
N ILE A 303 -18.76 -25.89 2.20
CA ILE A 303 -18.72 -26.73 1.01
C ILE A 303 -19.06 -25.84 -0.18
N VAL A 304 -18.09 -25.61 -1.04
CA VAL A 304 -18.33 -24.90 -2.32
C VAL A 304 -19.23 -25.75 -3.20
N LYS A 305 -20.30 -25.16 -3.69
CA LYS A 305 -21.30 -25.76 -4.55
C LYS A 305 -21.47 -24.91 -5.80
N SER A 306 -22.18 -25.44 -6.80
CA SER A 306 -22.55 -24.63 -7.95
C SER A 306 -23.37 -23.39 -7.53
N PRO A 307 -23.32 -22.30 -8.27
CA PRO A 307 -24.10 -21.08 -7.96
C PRO A 307 -25.59 -21.35 -7.76
N ALA A 308 -26.17 -22.25 -8.54
CA ALA A 308 -27.57 -22.63 -8.42
C ALA A 308 -27.88 -23.36 -7.08
N GLU A 309 -26.99 -24.26 -6.65
CA GLU A 309 -27.13 -24.96 -5.36
C GLU A 309 -26.89 -24.01 -4.18
N MET A 310 -25.97 -23.03 -4.30
CA MET A 310 -25.76 -21.99 -3.29
C MET A 310 -27.02 -21.14 -3.16
N GLN A 311 -27.57 -20.65 -4.29
CA GLN A 311 -28.81 -19.86 -4.31
C GLN A 311 -29.98 -20.60 -3.69
N ALA A 312 -30.18 -21.90 -4.02
CA ALA A 312 -31.22 -22.73 -3.44
C ALA A 312 -31.10 -22.95 -1.92
N GLY A 313 -29.91 -22.77 -1.37
CA GLY A 313 -29.62 -22.90 0.06
C GLY A 313 -29.85 -21.62 0.88
N PHE A 314 -30.13 -20.48 0.24
CA PHE A 314 -30.36 -19.23 0.94
C PHE A 314 -31.73 -19.20 1.65
N GLN A 315 -31.74 -18.63 2.85
CA GLN A 315 -32.93 -18.20 3.55
C GLN A 315 -33.13 -16.72 3.24
N VAL A 316 -34.20 -16.39 2.57
CA VAL A 316 -34.51 -15.03 2.09
C VAL A 316 -35.70 -14.48 2.86
N ALA A 317 -35.64 -13.22 3.28
CA ALA A 317 -36.75 -12.57 3.96
C ALA A 317 -38.01 -12.50 3.08
N PRO A 318 -39.21 -12.61 3.65
CA PRO A 318 -40.45 -12.51 2.88
C PRO A 318 -40.55 -11.22 2.08
N GLY A 319 -40.98 -11.34 0.81
CA GLY A 319 -41.10 -10.20 -0.11
C GLY A 319 -39.84 -9.85 -0.88
N TYR A 320 -38.73 -10.54 -0.64
CA TYR A 320 -37.45 -10.37 -1.36
C TYR A 320 -37.10 -11.61 -2.17
N ALA A 321 -36.25 -11.44 -3.16
CA ALA A 321 -35.69 -12.51 -3.98
C ALA A 321 -34.18 -12.29 -4.18
N VAL A 322 -33.45 -13.38 -4.39
CA VAL A 322 -32.01 -13.36 -4.70
C VAL A 322 -31.82 -13.82 -6.15
N ASN A 323 -31.17 -13.01 -6.95
CA ASN A 323 -30.75 -13.34 -8.30
C ASN A 323 -29.24 -13.49 -8.37
N LEU A 324 -28.75 -14.43 -9.17
CA LEU A 324 -27.34 -14.51 -9.54
C LEU A 324 -27.05 -13.47 -10.62
N PHE A 325 -26.27 -12.44 -10.29
CA PHE A 325 -25.87 -11.41 -11.25
C PHE A 325 -24.68 -11.85 -12.11
N ALA A 326 -23.66 -12.43 -11.49
CA ALA A 326 -22.48 -12.98 -12.16
C ALA A 326 -21.82 -14.04 -11.27
N SER A 327 -21.08 -14.96 -11.89
CA SER A 327 -20.27 -15.95 -11.18
C SER A 327 -18.97 -16.24 -11.92
N GLU A 328 -18.02 -16.86 -11.24
CA GLU A 328 -16.76 -17.31 -11.81
C GLU A 328 -16.92 -18.46 -12.82
N GLU A 329 -18.03 -19.23 -12.77
CA GLU A 329 -18.36 -20.21 -13.81
C GLU A 329 -18.60 -19.52 -15.16
N GLN A 330 -19.24 -18.35 -15.15
CA GLN A 330 -19.48 -17.54 -16.34
C GLN A 330 -18.26 -16.68 -16.71
N PHE A 331 -17.62 -16.10 -15.70
CA PHE A 331 -16.49 -15.18 -15.86
C PHE A 331 -15.34 -15.62 -14.96
N PRO A 332 -14.37 -16.44 -15.44
CA PRO A 332 -13.26 -16.95 -14.61
C PRO A 332 -12.39 -15.87 -13.95
N ALA A 333 -12.43 -14.63 -14.44
CA ALA A 333 -11.74 -13.49 -13.83
C ALA A 333 -12.42 -12.96 -12.55
N LEU A 334 -13.63 -13.40 -12.23
CA LEU A 334 -14.42 -12.95 -11.08
C LEU A 334 -14.15 -13.79 -9.81
N ARG A 335 -12.92 -14.22 -9.58
CA ARG A 335 -12.56 -15.02 -8.40
C ARG A 335 -12.36 -14.15 -7.17
N ALA A 336 -12.85 -14.61 -6.02
CA ALA A 336 -12.65 -13.96 -4.72
C ALA A 336 -12.96 -12.44 -4.76
N PRO A 337 -14.19 -12.03 -5.07
CA PRO A 337 -14.58 -10.61 -5.11
C PRO A 337 -14.55 -10.01 -3.70
N VAL A 338 -13.86 -8.88 -3.53
CA VAL A 338 -13.68 -8.20 -2.24
C VAL A 338 -14.57 -6.96 -2.18
N GLN A 339 -14.28 -5.93 -2.96
CA GLN A 339 -15.05 -4.71 -2.99
C GLN A 339 -15.81 -4.58 -4.31
N ILE A 340 -17.04 -4.10 -4.22
CA ILE A 340 -17.88 -3.74 -5.37
C ILE A 340 -18.22 -2.25 -5.33
N ALA A 341 -18.35 -1.63 -6.49
CA ALA A 341 -18.75 -0.23 -6.61
C ALA A 341 -19.42 0.04 -7.95
N PHE A 342 -20.42 0.93 -7.99
CA PHE A 342 -21.05 1.36 -9.24
C PHE A 342 -20.46 2.66 -9.74
N ASP A 343 -20.16 2.73 -11.03
CA ASP A 343 -19.81 4.00 -11.67
C ASP A 343 -21.07 4.79 -12.08
N ALA A 344 -20.86 6.02 -12.54
CA ALA A 344 -21.95 6.91 -12.99
C ALA A 344 -22.71 6.40 -14.22
N LYS A 345 -22.25 5.35 -14.88
CA LYS A 345 -22.94 4.68 -15.99
C LYS A 345 -23.75 3.47 -15.55
N GLY A 346 -23.69 3.13 -14.26
CA GLY A 346 -24.36 1.95 -13.68
C GLY A 346 -23.62 0.63 -13.92
N ARG A 347 -22.33 0.66 -14.31
CA ARG A 347 -21.53 -0.54 -14.45
C ARG A 347 -20.99 -0.95 -13.08
N LEU A 348 -20.96 -2.25 -12.82
CA LEU A 348 -20.45 -2.79 -11.57
C LEU A 348 -18.94 -3.06 -11.70
N TRP A 349 -18.17 -2.35 -10.90
CA TRP A 349 -16.73 -2.57 -10.76
C TRP A 349 -16.47 -3.50 -9.60
N VAL A 350 -15.60 -4.47 -9.80
CA VAL A 350 -15.29 -5.50 -8.81
C VAL A 350 -13.79 -5.63 -8.63
N VAL A 351 -13.34 -5.48 -7.41
CA VAL A 351 -12.00 -5.85 -6.97
C VAL A 351 -11.97 -7.34 -6.69
N THR A 352 -11.08 -8.07 -7.34
CA THR A 352 -10.88 -9.50 -7.09
C THR A 352 -9.52 -9.73 -6.43
N MET A 353 -9.45 -10.58 -5.41
CA MET A 353 -8.24 -10.84 -4.62
C MET A 353 -8.01 -12.34 -4.38
N PRO A 354 -7.79 -13.14 -5.47
CA PRO A 354 -7.44 -14.54 -5.32
C PRO A 354 -6.11 -14.76 -4.59
N SER A 355 -5.27 -13.73 -4.46
CA SER A 355 -4.00 -13.79 -3.73
C SER A 355 -4.13 -13.83 -2.22
N PHE A 356 -5.33 -13.58 -1.64
CA PHE A 356 -5.48 -13.47 -0.18
C PHE A 356 -4.85 -14.65 0.59
N PRO A 357 -4.03 -14.42 1.62
CA PRO A 357 -3.68 -13.13 2.25
C PRO A 357 -2.58 -12.35 1.53
N HIS A 358 -1.82 -12.94 0.63
CA HIS A 358 -0.83 -12.34 -0.24
C HIS A 358 -0.35 -13.35 -1.30
N THR A 359 0.22 -12.88 -2.38
CA THR A 359 0.86 -13.75 -3.38
C THR A 359 2.13 -14.39 -2.78
N ILE A 360 2.20 -15.73 -2.82
CA ILE A 360 3.40 -16.47 -2.39
C ILE A 360 4.57 -16.09 -3.31
N PRO A 361 5.79 -15.86 -2.76
CA PRO A 361 6.95 -15.48 -3.56
C PRO A 361 7.22 -16.43 -4.71
N GLY A 362 7.31 -15.88 -5.94
CA GLY A 362 7.52 -16.66 -7.16
C GLY A 362 6.25 -17.22 -7.81
N GLN A 363 5.08 -16.88 -7.28
CA GLN A 363 3.81 -17.11 -7.96
C GLN A 363 3.37 -15.85 -8.74
N PRO A 364 2.55 -15.98 -9.80
CA PRO A 364 2.02 -14.84 -10.53
C PRO A 364 1.06 -14.01 -9.65
N GLN A 365 1.05 -12.70 -9.88
CA GLN A 365 0.11 -11.79 -9.27
C GLN A 365 -1.19 -11.79 -10.09
N GLU A 366 -2.27 -12.31 -9.54
CA GLU A 366 -3.51 -12.58 -10.27
C GLU A 366 -4.68 -11.68 -9.88
N ASP A 367 -4.50 -10.76 -8.94
CA ASP A 367 -5.56 -9.85 -8.53
C ASP A 367 -5.88 -8.85 -9.65
N GLN A 368 -7.15 -8.51 -9.77
CA GLN A 368 -7.68 -7.74 -10.89
C GLN A 368 -8.76 -6.76 -10.46
N LEU A 369 -8.88 -5.68 -11.22
CA LEU A 369 -10.05 -4.83 -11.24
C LEU A 369 -10.84 -5.12 -12.50
N VAL A 370 -12.07 -5.62 -12.35
CA VAL A 370 -12.94 -5.98 -13.47
C VAL A 370 -14.21 -5.14 -13.49
N VAL A 371 -14.81 -4.99 -14.66
CA VAL A 371 -16.06 -4.25 -14.89
C VAL A 371 -17.08 -5.20 -15.46
N LEU A 372 -18.23 -5.32 -14.80
CA LEU A 372 -19.37 -6.09 -15.23
C LEU A 372 -20.46 -5.18 -15.78
N GLU A 373 -21.06 -5.57 -16.89
CA GLU A 373 -22.16 -4.86 -17.54
C GLU A 373 -23.32 -5.81 -17.81
N ASP A 374 -24.54 -5.38 -17.48
CA ASP A 374 -25.80 -5.98 -17.92
C ASP A 374 -26.30 -5.12 -19.09
N THR A 375 -25.97 -5.50 -20.33
CA THR A 375 -26.23 -4.69 -21.51
C THR A 375 -27.67 -4.83 -22.01
N ASN A 376 -28.32 -5.94 -21.65
CA ASN A 376 -29.70 -6.26 -22.04
C ASN A 376 -30.73 -5.94 -20.95
N ARG A 377 -30.26 -5.59 -19.72
CA ARG A 377 -31.06 -5.22 -18.54
C ARG A 377 -31.99 -6.35 -18.05
N ASP A 378 -31.49 -7.59 -18.06
CA ASP A 378 -32.21 -8.74 -17.52
C ASP A 378 -31.89 -9.08 -16.07
N GLY A 379 -31.02 -8.28 -15.44
CA GLY A 379 -30.54 -8.47 -14.06
C GLY A 379 -29.37 -9.44 -13.96
N LYS A 380 -28.69 -9.72 -15.08
CA LYS A 380 -27.49 -10.55 -15.14
C LYS A 380 -26.42 -9.89 -15.98
N ALA A 381 -25.18 -9.97 -15.54
CA ALA A 381 -24.07 -9.49 -16.35
C ALA A 381 -23.89 -10.38 -17.59
N ASP A 382 -23.80 -9.76 -18.76
CA ASP A 382 -23.50 -10.42 -20.03
C ASP A 382 -22.14 -10.07 -20.60
N LYS A 383 -21.45 -9.09 -19.99
CA LYS A 383 -20.12 -8.65 -20.38
C LYS A 383 -19.21 -8.41 -19.17
N LEU A 384 -17.98 -8.92 -19.25
CA LEU A 384 -16.89 -8.60 -18.31
C LEU A 384 -15.72 -8.01 -19.07
N THR A 385 -15.18 -6.91 -18.56
CA THR A 385 -13.94 -6.30 -19.02
C THR A 385 -12.92 -6.32 -17.89
N VAL A 386 -11.73 -6.87 -18.09
CA VAL A 386 -10.61 -6.72 -17.17
C VAL A 386 -10.03 -5.32 -17.40
N PHE A 387 -10.28 -4.42 -16.47
CA PHE A 387 -9.81 -3.04 -16.55
C PHE A 387 -8.32 -2.93 -16.21
N ALA A 388 -7.87 -3.63 -15.18
CA ALA A 388 -6.46 -3.73 -14.82
C ALA A 388 -6.17 -5.05 -14.09
N SER A 389 -4.93 -5.55 -14.19
CA SER A 389 -4.50 -6.83 -13.61
C SER A 389 -3.04 -6.78 -13.16
N GLY A 390 -2.58 -7.87 -12.53
CA GLY A 390 -1.20 -8.00 -12.07
C GLY A 390 -0.95 -7.28 -10.74
N PHE A 391 -1.95 -7.28 -9.87
CA PHE A 391 -1.87 -6.77 -8.52
C PHE A 391 -1.65 -7.89 -7.50
N ASP A 392 -1.30 -7.50 -6.30
CA ASP A 392 -1.09 -8.39 -5.17
C ASP A 392 -1.74 -7.80 -3.91
N ALA A 393 -2.73 -8.52 -3.37
CA ALA A 393 -3.62 -8.06 -2.32
C ALA A 393 -4.30 -6.72 -2.68
N LEU A 394 -4.99 -6.73 -3.81
CA LEU A 394 -5.85 -5.63 -4.25
C LEU A 394 -7.14 -5.65 -3.42
N ASP A 395 -7.39 -4.61 -2.63
CA ASP A 395 -8.45 -4.63 -1.63
C ASP A 395 -9.43 -3.46 -1.70
N GLY A 396 -9.17 -2.43 -2.52
CA GLY A 396 -10.03 -1.26 -2.58
C GLY A 396 -10.14 -0.58 -3.94
N VAL A 397 -11.30 0.03 -4.19
CA VAL A 397 -11.58 0.86 -5.36
C VAL A 397 -12.40 2.09 -4.99
N ALA A 398 -12.03 3.24 -5.56
CA ALA A 398 -12.78 4.49 -5.48
C ALA A 398 -12.69 5.27 -6.79
N PHE A 399 -13.75 6.00 -7.13
CA PHE A 399 -13.77 6.84 -8.32
C PHE A 399 -13.35 8.27 -7.95
N THR A 400 -12.48 8.85 -8.78
CA THR A 400 -12.03 10.24 -8.67
C THR A 400 -12.31 10.98 -9.97
N ALA A 401 -12.13 12.30 -9.97
CA ALA A 401 -12.29 13.09 -11.20
C ALA A 401 -11.23 12.74 -12.27
N ASP A 402 -10.08 12.22 -11.85
CA ASP A 402 -8.93 11.96 -12.72
C ASP A 402 -8.82 10.50 -13.18
N GLY A 403 -9.63 9.58 -12.61
CA GLY A 403 -9.61 8.17 -12.93
C GLY A 403 -10.06 7.29 -11.77
N VAL A 404 -9.62 6.04 -11.79
CA VAL A 404 -9.98 5.04 -10.79
C VAL A 404 -8.82 4.86 -9.83
N LEU A 405 -9.05 5.14 -8.55
CA LEU A 405 -8.09 4.89 -7.49
C LEU A 405 -8.28 3.45 -6.97
N VAL A 406 -7.17 2.72 -6.84
CA VAL A 406 -7.19 1.38 -6.24
C VAL A 406 -6.19 1.29 -5.11
N SER A 407 -6.49 0.48 -4.10
CA SER A 407 -5.60 0.12 -3.01
C SER A 407 -4.96 -1.24 -3.26
N GLU A 408 -3.65 -1.26 -3.34
CA GLU A 408 -2.82 -2.46 -3.44
C GLU A 408 -1.81 -2.45 -2.30
N GLN A 409 -2.04 -3.23 -1.27
CA GLN A 409 -1.14 -3.35 -0.11
C GLN A 409 -0.60 -2.01 0.40
N SER A 410 0.71 -1.73 0.18
CA SER A 410 1.35 -0.51 0.69
C SER A 410 1.11 0.73 -0.16
N ARG A 411 0.31 0.66 -1.22
CA ARG A 411 0.21 1.72 -2.24
C ARG A 411 -1.21 1.95 -2.70
N HIS A 412 -1.53 3.20 -2.99
CA HIS A 412 -2.68 3.54 -3.80
C HIS A 412 -2.23 3.97 -5.20
N TRP A 413 -2.92 3.46 -6.21
CA TRP A 413 -2.65 3.73 -7.61
C TRP A 413 -3.83 4.42 -8.26
N LEU A 414 -3.56 5.48 -9.01
CA LEU A 414 -4.49 6.04 -9.97
C LEU A 414 -4.34 5.31 -11.30
N LEU A 415 -5.42 4.70 -11.74
CA LEU A 415 -5.55 4.02 -13.01
C LEU A 415 -6.35 4.87 -13.97
N GLN A 416 -5.85 5.01 -15.20
CA GLN A 416 -6.52 5.80 -16.24
C GLN A 416 -6.57 4.99 -17.53
N ASP A 417 -7.71 5.09 -18.20
CA ASP A 417 -7.95 4.63 -19.57
C ASP A 417 -7.89 5.88 -20.45
N THR A 418 -6.73 6.13 -21.08
CA THR A 418 -6.48 7.38 -21.81
C THR A 418 -6.86 7.29 -23.28
N ASP A 419 -7.04 6.09 -23.83
CA ASP A 419 -7.46 5.85 -25.22
C ASP A 419 -8.94 5.41 -25.35
N GLY A 420 -9.63 5.13 -24.24
CA GLY A 420 -11.06 4.86 -24.20
C GLY A 420 -11.44 3.42 -24.57
N ASP A 421 -10.51 2.47 -24.52
CA ASP A 421 -10.76 1.07 -24.86
C ASP A 421 -11.39 0.25 -23.73
N GLY A 422 -11.53 0.85 -22.55
CA GLY A 422 -12.09 0.21 -21.34
C GLY A 422 -11.05 -0.51 -20.50
N ARG A 423 -9.77 -0.27 -20.73
CA ARG A 423 -8.63 -0.82 -19.97
C ARG A 423 -7.73 0.31 -19.49
N ALA A 424 -7.09 0.12 -18.35
CA ALA A 424 -6.11 1.08 -17.88
C ALA A 424 -4.81 0.95 -18.67
N ASP A 425 -4.40 2.03 -19.32
CA ASP A 425 -3.10 2.13 -20.02
C ASP A 425 -2.10 3.00 -19.24
N ARG A 426 -2.56 3.67 -18.18
CA ARG A 426 -1.72 4.49 -17.30
C ARG A 426 -1.96 4.17 -15.84
N LYS A 427 -0.87 3.85 -15.12
CA LYS A 427 -0.85 3.57 -13.67
C LYS A 427 0.10 4.56 -13.00
N THR A 428 -0.40 5.36 -12.08
CA THR A 428 0.39 6.39 -11.36
C THR A 428 0.25 6.19 -9.86
N GLU A 429 1.37 6.12 -9.14
CA GLU A 429 1.36 6.04 -7.66
C GLU A 429 0.84 7.35 -7.07
N GLN A 430 -0.20 7.28 -6.24
CA GLN A 430 -0.81 8.41 -5.55
C GLN A 430 -0.40 8.46 -4.08
N LEU A 431 -0.22 7.31 -3.46
CA LEU A 431 0.12 7.20 -2.06
C LEU A 431 0.98 5.97 -1.83
N ARG A 432 1.92 6.08 -0.91
CA ARG A 432 2.76 4.98 -0.43
C ARG A 432 2.90 5.07 1.09
N GLY A 433 2.99 3.91 1.75
CA GLY A 433 3.32 3.85 3.16
C GLY A 433 2.27 3.18 4.05
N LEU A 434 1.25 2.56 3.45
CA LEU A 434 0.41 1.59 4.16
C LEU A 434 1.29 0.44 4.65
N ASP A 435 1.07 -0.02 5.87
CA ASP A 435 1.84 -1.10 6.48
C ASP A 435 1.42 -2.47 5.91
N LEU A 436 2.36 -3.39 5.88
CA LEU A 436 2.20 -4.76 5.40
C LEU A 436 2.20 -5.79 6.54
N THR A 437 2.15 -5.33 7.78
CA THR A 437 2.36 -6.20 8.96
C THR A 437 1.31 -7.27 9.12
N ASP A 438 0.06 -7.00 8.77
CA ASP A 438 -1.04 -7.97 8.90
C ASP A 438 -1.85 -8.06 7.61
N SER A 439 -2.44 -9.22 7.36
CA SER A 439 -3.33 -9.44 6.21
C SER A 439 -4.74 -8.85 6.37
N HIS A 440 -5.05 -8.27 7.53
CA HIS A 440 -6.28 -7.50 7.71
C HIS A 440 -6.10 -6.11 7.10
N HIS A 441 -6.01 -6.06 5.79
CA HIS A 441 -5.93 -4.81 5.06
C HIS A 441 -7.27 -4.09 5.17
N GLY A 442 -7.24 -2.85 5.58
CA GLY A 442 -8.43 -2.00 5.65
C GLY A 442 -8.67 -1.21 4.38
N GLY A 443 -8.26 -1.75 3.24
CA GLY A 443 -8.15 -1.02 2.00
C GLY A 443 -9.43 -0.72 1.24
N MET A 444 -10.59 -1.26 1.67
CA MET A 444 -11.87 -0.88 1.06
C MET A 444 -12.07 0.62 1.13
N MET A 445 -12.23 1.24 -0.03
CA MET A 445 -12.33 2.68 -0.17
C MET A 445 -13.76 3.16 -0.27
N ALA A 446 -14.01 4.37 0.20
CA ALA A 446 -15.27 5.08 -0.02
C ALA A 446 -15.01 6.54 -0.38
N THR A 447 -15.81 7.10 -1.29
CA THR A 447 -15.74 8.51 -1.65
C THR A 447 -16.83 9.27 -0.91
N ASP A 448 -16.46 10.32 -0.17
CA ASP A 448 -17.42 11.18 0.52
C ASP A 448 -18.10 12.16 -0.46
N PRO A 449 -19.20 12.83 -0.05
CA PRO A 449 -19.89 13.80 -0.91
C PRO A 449 -19.04 14.99 -1.38
N THR A 450 -17.87 15.23 -0.80
CA THR A 450 -16.92 16.27 -1.22
C THR A 450 -15.91 15.79 -2.26
N GLY A 451 -15.88 14.48 -2.54
CA GLY A 451 -14.92 13.83 -3.42
C GLY A 451 -13.63 13.40 -2.74
N ALA A 452 -13.55 13.48 -1.41
CA ALA A 452 -12.43 12.91 -0.68
C ALA A 452 -12.58 11.38 -0.55
N VAL A 453 -11.46 10.67 -0.58
CA VAL A 453 -11.42 9.22 -0.46
C VAL A 453 -11.05 8.84 0.96
N TRP A 454 -11.84 7.93 1.52
CA TRP A 454 -11.65 7.37 2.85
C TRP A 454 -11.16 5.93 2.76
N PHE A 455 -10.21 5.60 3.61
CA PHE A 455 -9.66 4.25 3.75
C PHE A 455 -9.17 4.05 5.19
N CYS A 456 -8.87 2.83 5.58
CA CYS A 456 -8.42 2.53 6.94
C CYS A 456 -7.24 1.57 6.95
N ASP A 457 -6.48 1.61 8.05
CA ASP A 457 -5.49 0.59 8.38
C ASP A 457 -6.15 -0.62 9.03
N GLY A 458 -5.54 -1.78 8.86
CA GLY A 458 -5.87 -2.96 9.63
C GLY A 458 -5.28 -2.95 11.05
N VAL A 459 -5.59 -4.00 11.81
CA VAL A 459 -5.00 -4.25 13.12
C VAL A 459 -3.49 -4.48 13.01
N PHE A 460 -2.74 -4.07 14.00
CA PHE A 460 -1.26 -4.16 14.09
C PHE A 460 -0.49 -3.30 13.09
N HIS A 461 -1.16 -2.56 12.23
CA HIS A 461 -0.52 -1.70 11.24
C HIS A 461 0.17 -0.49 11.88
N ARG A 462 1.25 -0.04 11.24
CA ARG A 462 2.07 1.11 11.62
C ARG A 462 2.36 1.92 10.36
N SER A 463 1.30 2.45 9.74
CA SER A 463 1.42 3.18 8.47
C SER A 463 2.09 4.53 8.62
N GLN A 464 2.91 4.88 7.65
CA GLN A 464 3.62 6.14 7.58
C GLN A 464 3.58 6.68 6.15
N PHE A 465 2.93 7.81 5.97
CA PHE A 465 2.83 8.46 4.66
C PHE A 465 3.72 9.70 4.63
N GLU A 466 4.37 9.91 3.51
CA GLU A 466 4.97 11.20 3.19
C GLU A 466 4.03 11.97 2.29
N THR A 467 3.76 13.22 2.63
CA THR A 467 2.90 14.09 1.83
C THR A 467 3.55 15.45 1.65
N PRO A 468 3.14 16.23 0.64
CA PRO A 468 3.59 17.62 0.50
C PRO A 468 3.29 18.50 1.72
N PHE A 469 2.39 18.05 2.60
CA PHE A 469 1.97 18.75 3.81
C PHE A 469 2.67 18.25 5.08
N GLY A 470 3.57 17.28 4.96
CA GLY A 470 4.30 16.64 6.04
C GLY A 470 4.00 15.15 6.18
N PRO A 471 4.77 14.47 7.04
CA PRO A 471 4.55 13.06 7.33
C PRO A 471 3.27 12.86 8.13
N VAL A 472 2.47 11.88 7.74
CA VAL A 472 1.26 11.43 8.43
C VAL A 472 1.47 10.01 8.91
N ARG A 473 1.07 9.72 10.14
CA ARG A 473 1.28 8.42 10.77
C ARG A 473 0.02 7.92 11.42
N GLY A 474 -0.16 6.61 11.38
CA GLY A 474 -1.24 5.92 12.07
C GLY A 474 -0.74 4.64 12.74
N VAL A 475 -1.43 4.28 13.79
CA VAL A 475 -1.19 3.03 14.54
C VAL A 475 -2.52 2.32 14.71
N ASP A 476 -2.53 1.02 14.50
CA ASP A 476 -3.67 0.15 14.66
C ASP A 476 -5.01 0.78 14.20
N SER A 477 -5.64 0.21 13.22
CA SER A 477 -7.02 0.56 12.86
C SER A 477 -7.32 2.07 12.68
N THR A 478 -6.32 2.84 12.23
CA THR A 478 -6.51 4.28 11.94
C THR A 478 -7.30 4.44 10.64
N THR A 479 -8.28 5.32 10.65
CA THR A 479 -9.05 5.71 9.46
C THR A 479 -8.56 7.06 8.95
N TYR A 480 -8.37 7.15 7.64
CA TYR A 480 -7.83 8.31 6.95
C TYR A 480 -8.83 8.86 5.94
N ARG A 481 -8.72 10.16 5.77
CA ARG A 481 -9.39 10.90 4.70
C ARG A 481 -8.36 11.55 3.81
N MET A 482 -8.38 11.24 2.53
CA MET A 482 -7.44 11.77 1.54
C MET A 482 -8.17 12.66 0.52
N ASN A 483 -7.61 13.83 0.27
CA ASN A 483 -8.01 14.64 -0.87
C ASN A 483 -7.20 14.19 -2.12
N PRO A 484 -7.81 13.52 -3.10
CA PRO A 484 -7.09 12.99 -4.25
C PRO A 484 -6.50 14.07 -5.17
N ARG A 485 -6.98 15.32 -5.10
CA ARG A 485 -6.50 16.41 -5.94
C ARG A 485 -5.16 16.99 -5.51
N ASN A 486 -4.83 16.91 -4.22
CA ASN A 486 -3.62 17.51 -3.68
C ASN A 486 -2.79 16.58 -2.80
N GLY A 487 -3.24 15.35 -2.60
CA GLY A 487 -2.54 14.35 -1.78
C GLY A 487 -2.55 14.63 -0.27
N ARG A 488 -3.37 15.58 0.21
CA ARG A 488 -3.49 15.84 1.65
C ARG A 488 -4.22 14.68 2.31
N ILE A 489 -3.61 14.12 3.35
CA ILE A 489 -4.15 13.03 4.15
C ILE A 489 -4.36 13.53 5.56
N GLU A 490 -5.52 13.23 6.12
CA GLU A 490 -5.89 13.54 7.48
C GLU A 490 -6.27 12.24 8.19
N PRO A 491 -5.59 11.88 9.30
CA PRO A 491 -6.05 10.81 10.15
C PRO A 491 -7.28 11.32 10.91
N GLU A 492 -8.41 10.67 10.72
CA GLU A 492 -9.70 11.12 11.29
C GLU A 492 -9.92 10.53 12.68
N TRP A 493 -9.67 9.24 12.81
CA TRP A 493 -9.74 8.55 14.11
C TRP A 493 -8.99 7.23 14.13
N GLN A 494 -8.68 6.77 15.31
CA GLN A 494 -8.18 5.43 15.60
C GLN A 494 -9.30 4.62 16.25
N SER A 495 -9.63 3.47 15.65
CA SER A 495 -10.66 2.59 16.22
C SER A 495 -10.16 1.87 17.48
N ILE A 496 -11.09 1.64 18.42
CA ILE A 496 -10.85 0.76 19.57
C ILE A 496 -11.01 -0.71 19.22
N THR A 497 -11.71 -1.00 18.12
CA THR A 497 -11.91 -2.37 17.66
C THR A 497 -10.89 -2.70 16.60
N PRO A 498 -10.24 -3.85 16.65
CA PRO A 498 -9.41 -4.32 15.58
C PRO A 498 -10.26 -4.60 14.33
N ASN A 499 -9.65 -4.60 13.15
CA ASN A 499 -10.27 -4.94 11.87
C ASN A 499 -11.36 -3.96 11.39
N PRO A 500 -11.06 -2.67 11.18
CA PRO A 500 -11.93 -1.83 10.37
C PRO A 500 -11.94 -2.35 8.93
N TRP A 501 -13.11 -2.33 8.29
CA TRP A 501 -13.26 -2.83 6.92
C TRP A 501 -13.65 -1.73 5.95
N LYS A 502 -14.86 -1.22 6.06
CA LYS A 502 -15.40 -0.23 5.11
C LYS A 502 -15.95 0.98 5.84
N VAL A 503 -15.65 2.15 5.30
CA VAL A 503 -16.34 3.40 5.64
C VAL A 503 -17.53 3.55 4.70
N THR A 504 -18.66 4.02 5.20
CA THR A 504 -19.83 4.35 4.39
C THR A 504 -20.48 5.65 4.87
N PHE A 505 -21.30 6.24 4.03
CA PHE A 505 -21.97 7.51 4.31
C PHE A 505 -23.47 7.35 4.15
N ASP A 506 -24.23 7.97 5.03
CA ASP A 506 -25.65 8.13 4.76
C ASP A 506 -25.90 9.31 3.80
N ARG A 507 -27.14 9.43 3.35
CA ARG A 507 -27.54 10.50 2.42
C ARG A 507 -27.39 11.92 2.97
N THR A 508 -27.16 12.08 4.26
CA THR A 508 -26.94 13.37 4.93
C THR A 508 -25.46 13.65 5.18
N GLY A 509 -24.57 12.71 4.81
CA GLY A 509 -23.13 12.82 4.95
C GLY A 509 -22.60 12.38 6.32
N ASN A 510 -23.42 11.71 7.17
CA ASN A 510 -22.90 11.08 8.35
C ASN A 510 -22.00 9.90 7.97
N VAL A 511 -20.88 9.76 8.69
CA VAL A 511 -19.87 8.74 8.44
C VAL A 511 -20.09 7.56 9.35
N PHE A 512 -20.03 6.36 8.79
CA PHE A 512 -20.12 5.10 9.54
C PHE A 512 -18.96 4.20 9.15
N GLN A 513 -18.44 3.43 10.09
CA GLN A 513 -17.40 2.45 9.84
C GLN A 513 -17.82 1.07 10.32
N MET A 514 -17.65 0.06 9.45
CA MET A 514 -17.87 -1.33 9.79
C MET A 514 -16.59 -1.94 10.39
N TYR A 515 -16.75 -2.71 11.45
CA TYR A 515 -15.68 -3.43 12.12
C TYR A 515 -15.87 -4.95 12.05
N GLY A 516 -14.78 -5.67 11.88
CA GLY A 516 -14.78 -7.13 11.81
C GLY A 516 -15.04 -7.84 13.14
N ASP A 517 -14.84 -7.18 14.26
CA ASP A 517 -15.02 -7.79 15.58
C ASP A 517 -16.32 -7.31 16.24
N GLY A 518 -17.39 -8.04 16.02
CA GLY A 518 -18.64 -7.83 16.73
C GLY A 518 -19.72 -7.06 15.99
N LEU A 519 -19.63 -6.91 14.67
CA LEU A 519 -20.71 -6.35 13.85
C LEU A 519 -21.22 -5.00 14.35
N VAL A 520 -20.33 -4.04 14.42
CA VAL A 520 -20.68 -2.73 14.89
C VAL A 520 -20.50 -1.72 13.76
N LEU A 521 -21.52 -0.91 13.56
CA LEU A 521 -21.42 0.34 12.84
C LEU A 521 -21.24 1.45 13.88
N ASP A 522 -20.07 2.06 13.91
CA ASP A 522 -19.87 3.25 14.68
C ASP A 522 -20.24 4.48 13.84
N GLY A 523 -21.26 5.20 14.30
CA GLY A 523 -21.51 6.53 13.79
C GLY A 523 -20.59 7.51 14.52
N LEU A 524 -19.87 8.32 13.78
CA LEU A 524 -19.10 9.38 14.38
C LEU A 524 -20.00 10.47 14.96
N PRO A 525 -19.90 10.77 16.26
CA PRO A 525 -20.34 12.05 16.72
C PRO A 525 -19.43 13.12 16.09
N LEU A 526 -20.01 14.25 15.72
CA LEU A 526 -19.32 15.43 15.20
C LEU A 526 -18.25 16.03 16.14
N THR A 527 -17.81 15.29 17.13
CA THR A 527 -16.82 15.71 18.12
C THR A 527 -15.48 15.06 17.84
N TRP A 528 -14.55 15.90 17.54
CA TRP A 528 -13.14 15.67 17.39
C TRP A 528 -12.55 14.80 18.50
N THR A 529 -11.87 13.71 18.12
CA THR A 529 -11.05 12.95 19.07
C THR A 529 -9.60 12.99 18.63
N PRO A 530 -8.67 13.41 19.52
CA PRO A 530 -7.25 13.37 19.20
C PRO A 530 -6.78 11.95 18.92
N LEU A 531 -5.92 11.79 17.92
CA LEU A 531 -5.20 10.54 17.67
C LEU A 531 -4.51 10.01 18.93
N GLY A 532 -4.55 8.70 19.13
CA GLY A 532 -3.88 8.03 20.24
C GLY A 532 -4.72 7.90 21.52
N ILE A 533 -5.98 8.31 21.50
CA ILE A 533 -6.90 8.04 22.59
C ILE A 533 -7.94 7.03 22.10
N TYR A 534 -7.93 5.84 22.71
CA TYR A 534 -9.02 4.89 22.55
C TYR A 534 -10.29 5.51 23.16
N HIS A 535 -11.15 6.06 22.30
CA HIS A 535 -12.46 6.50 22.77
C HIS A 535 -13.46 5.36 22.58
N PRO A 536 -14.18 4.99 23.63
CA PRO A 536 -15.36 4.16 23.50
C PRO A 536 -16.44 5.00 22.81
N PHE A 537 -16.43 5.06 21.48
CA PHE A 537 -17.63 5.48 20.80
C PHE A 537 -18.74 4.51 21.18
N ALA A 538 -19.85 5.06 21.61
CA ALA A 538 -21.03 4.24 21.73
C ALA A 538 -21.32 3.66 20.34
N HIS A 539 -21.32 2.34 20.22
CA HIS A 539 -21.68 1.67 19.01
C HIS A 539 -23.01 2.21 18.50
N ALA A 540 -22.99 2.89 17.35
CA ALA A 540 -24.20 3.51 16.83
C ALA A 540 -25.25 2.45 16.51
N VAL A 541 -24.80 1.33 15.93
CA VAL A 541 -25.66 0.24 15.48
C VAL A 541 -24.96 -1.09 15.66
N THR A 542 -25.52 -1.99 16.46
CA THR A 542 -25.06 -3.38 16.52
C THR A 542 -25.79 -4.18 15.43
N VAL A 543 -25.09 -4.68 14.43
CA VAL A 543 -25.68 -5.37 13.29
C VAL A 543 -25.73 -6.88 13.42
N GLY A 544 -25.38 -7.46 14.55
CA GLY A 544 -25.59 -8.89 14.87
C GLY A 544 -24.36 -9.61 15.41
N TYR A 545 -24.28 -10.93 15.21
CA TYR A 545 -23.21 -11.80 15.74
C TYR A 545 -22.33 -12.28 14.58
N GLY A 546 -21.00 -12.22 14.76
CA GLY A 546 -20.02 -12.64 13.77
C GLY A 546 -19.10 -11.51 13.30
N LYS A 547 -18.34 -11.72 12.23
CA LYS A 547 -17.47 -10.68 11.66
C LYS A 547 -18.19 -9.92 10.55
N GLY A 548 -18.43 -8.62 10.79
CA GLY A 548 -18.90 -7.70 9.77
C GLY A 548 -17.80 -7.33 8.78
N SER A 549 -18.19 -7.00 7.54
CA SER A 549 -17.25 -6.64 6.48
C SER A 549 -17.61 -5.32 5.82
N ALA A 550 -18.87 -5.11 5.46
CA ALA A 550 -19.28 -3.89 4.80
C ALA A 550 -20.69 -3.46 5.17
N ALA A 551 -20.98 -2.20 4.90
CA ALA A 551 -22.33 -1.65 4.97
C ALA A 551 -22.56 -0.62 3.88
N ALA A 552 -23.83 -0.46 3.48
CA ALA A 552 -24.29 0.57 2.56
C ALA A 552 -25.55 1.24 3.10
N SER A 553 -25.64 2.55 2.97
CA SER A 553 -26.82 3.30 3.39
C SER A 553 -28.02 2.98 2.48
N ILE A 554 -29.17 2.72 3.09
CA ILE A 554 -30.37 2.39 2.34
C ILE A 554 -31.02 3.68 1.82
N SER A 555 -30.97 3.84 0.50
CA SER A 555 -31.60 4.94 -0.23
C SER A 555 -32.17 4.43 -1.56
N SER A 556 -33.04 3.42 -1.47
CA SER A 556 -33.59 2.74 -2.64
C SER A 556 -35.11 2.59 -2.52
N PRO A 557 -35.87 2.95 -3.56
CA PRO A 557 -37.32 2.81 -3.56
C PRO A 557 -37.80 1.36 -3.51
N ASN A 558 -36.92 0.39 -3.75
CA ASN A 558 -37.23 -1.04 -3.67
C ASN A 558 -37.27 -1.57 -2.24
N PHE A 559 -36.93 -0.74 -1.25
CA PHE A 559 -36.94 -1.10 0.16
C PHE A 559 -38.01 -0.32 0.93
N PRO A 560 -38.66 -0.92 1.96
CA PRO A 560 -39.70 -0.29 2.74
C PRO A 560 -39.26 1.04 3.37
N ASP A 561 -40.20 1.98 3.51
CA ASP A 561 -39.94 3.31 4.07
C ASP A 561 -39.30 3.26 5.46
N GLU A 562 -39.64 2.25 6.27
CA GLU A 562 -39.07 2.06 7.59
C GLU A 562 -37.55 1.80 7.59
N TYR A 563 -36.96 1.39 6.45
CA TYR A 563 -35.51 1.16 6.30
C TYR A 563 -34.78 2.29 5.56
N GLN A 564 -35.47 3.31 5.01
CA GLN A 564 -34.88 4.38 4.20
C GLN A 564 -33.82 5.23 4.94
N HIS A 565 -33.73 5.11 6.24
CA HIS A 565 -32.69 5.71 7.08
C HIS A 565 -31.89 4.64 7.81
N GLY A 566 -31.70 3.49 7.19
CA GLY A 566 -30.99 2.35 7.73
C GLY A 566 -29.74 2.01 6.94
N MET A 567 -29.13 0.91 7.35
CA MET A 567 -27.97 0.32 6.68
C MET A 567 -28.26 -1.10 6.27
N ALA A 568 -27.87 -1.47 5.06
CA ALA A 568 -27.62 -2.85 4.68
C ALA A 568 -26.19 -3.22 5.12
N SER A 569 -26.01 -4.40 5.68
CA SER A 569 -24.69 -4.84 6.18
C SER A 569 -24.43 -6.30 5.87
N ALA A 570 -23.16 -6.65 5.67
CA ALA A 570 -22.68 -7.99 5.41
C ALA A 570 -21.89 -8.55 6.60
N ALA A 571 -22.07 -9.85 6.88
CA ALA A 571 -21.31 -10.59 7.88
C ALA A 571 -20.75 -11.87 7.27
N CYS A 572 -19.42 -11.93 7.11
CA CYS A 572 -18.74 -12.96 6.33
C CYS A 572 -18.21 -14.14 7.15
N VAL A 573 -18.14 -14.05 8.47
CA VAL A 573 -17.62 -15.11 9.35
C VAL A 573 -18.52 -15.27 10.58
N GLY A 574 -18.95 -16.49 10.83
CA GLY A 574 -19.74 -16.87 12.01
C GLY A 574 -21.25 -16.83 11.80
N THR A 575 -21.79 -15.90 11.02
CA THR A 575 -23.24 -15.79 10.77
C THR A 575 -23.67 -15.83 9.31
N TYR A 576 -22.79 -15.55 8.37
CA TYR A 576 -23.04 -15.64 6.92
C TYR A 576 -24.38 -15.01 6.50
N VAL A 577 -24.52 -13.71 6.75
CA VAL A 577 -25.80 -13.01 6.62
C VAL A 577 -25.62 -11.62 6.02
N VAL A 578 -26.59 -11.22 5.22
CA VAL A 578 -26.84 -9.82 4.84
C VAL A 578 -28.09 -9.36 5.58
N SER A 579 -28.01 -8.25 6.29
CA SER A 579 -29.11 -7.72 7.11
C SER A 579 -29.38 -6.26 6.85
N LEU A 580 -30.63 -5.86 7.07
CA LEU A 580 -31.05 -4.47 7.12
C LEU A 580 -31.20 -4.06 8.57
N THR A 581 -30.64 -2.90 8.93
CA THR A 581 -30.74 -2.35 10.30
C THR A 581 -31.24 -0.92 10.23
N ARG A 582 -32.26 -0.61 11.02
CA ARG A 582 -32.76 0.76 11.17
C ARG A 582 -31.90 1.51 12.20
N TYR A 583 -31.78 2.80 12.02
CA TYR A 583 -31.26 3.69 13.06
C TYR A 583 -32.04 5.00 13.12
N ASP A 584 -31.94 5.69 14.23
CA ASP A 584 -32.58 6.99 14.44
C ASP A 584 -31.60 7.99 15.11
N PHE A 585 -31.98 9.26 15.07
CA PHE A 585 -31.26 10.37 15.68
C PHE A 585 -32.07 11.00 16.83
N SER A 586 -33.06 10.30 17.36
CA SER A 586 -34.08 10.85 18.28
C SER A 586 -33.52 11.45 19.59
N GLN A 587 -32.26 11.13 19.92
CA GLN A 587 -31.61 11.63 21.16
C GLN A 587 -30.31 12.38 20.87
N GLY A 588 -30.15 12.93 19.66
CA GLY A 588 -28.93 13.62 19.26
C GLY A 588 -27.74 12.71 19.00
N MET A 589 -27.95 11.41 19.02
CA MET A 589 -26.97 10.36 18.69
C MET A 589 -27.62 9.34 17.76
N VAL A 590 -26.80 8.72 16.91
CA VAL A 590 -27.26 7.59 16.11
C VAL A 590 -27.49 6.39 17.02
N ARG A 591 -28.66 5.77 16.93
CA ARG A 591 -29.01 4.55 17.66
C ARG A 591 -29.61 3.53 16.74
N GLY A 592 -29.11 2.29 16.81
CA GLY A 592 -29.66 1.17 16.09
C GLY A 592 -31.05 0.78 16.57
N GLY A 593 -31.94 0.51 15.62
CA GLY A 593 -33.29 0.01 15.82
C GLY A 593 -33.42 -1.46 15.38
N GLY A 594 -34.62 -1.84 14.95
CA GLY A 594 -34.92 -3.21 14.53
C GLY A 594 -34.04 -3.70 13.37
N ARG A 595 -33.74 -4.99 13.37
CA ARG A 595 -32.96 -5.69 12.34
C ARG A 595 -33.84 -6.69 11.58
N LEU A 596 -33.60 -6.81 10.29
CA LEU A 596 -34.14 -7.86 9.42
C LEU A 596 -32.99 -8.59 8.74
N ASP A 597 -32.88 -9.90 8.93
CA ASP A 597 -31.98 -10.74 8.14
C ASP A 597 -32.54 -10.91 6.74
N LEU A 598 -31.92 -10.25 5.75
CA LEU A 598 -32.40 -10.20 4.37
C LEU A 598 -32.09 -11.50 3.64
N VAL A 599 -30.84 -11.95 3.72
CA VAL A 599 -30.35 -13.19 3.13
C VAL A 599 -29.37 -13.84 4.09
N SER A 600 -29.53 -15.13 4.36
CA SER A 600 -28.58 -15.89 5.18
C SER A 600 -28.36 -17.29 4.62
N SER A 601 -27.24 -17.91 5.00
CA SER A 601 -26.90 -19.29 4.65
C SER A 601 -26.38 -20.05 5.86
N LYS A 602 -26.67 -21.36 5.92
CA LYS A 602 -26.02 -22.29 6.84
C LYS A 602 -24.70 -22.83 6.30
N ASN A 603 -24.42 -22.60 5.02
CA ASN A 603 -23.17 -23.01 4.39
C ASN A 603 -22.13 -21.91 4.59
N ALA A 604 -21.02 -22.24 5.24
CA ALA A 604 -19.92 -21.32 5.49
C ALA A 604 -19.12 -20.91 4.22
N ALA A 605 -19.44 -21.48 3.08
CA ALA A 605 -18.95 -21.01 1.80
C ALA A 605 -19.64 -19.70 1.35
N PHE A 606 -20.81 -19.35 1.87
CA PHE A 606 -21.38 -18.03 1.67
C PHE A 606 -20.65 -17.02 2.56
N ARG A 607 -19.84 -16.18 1.95
CA ARG A 607 -19.04 -15.15 2.66
C ARG A 607 -19.32 -13.76 2.08
N PRO A 608 -20.46 -13.17 2.43
CA PRO A 608 -20.78 -11.83 1.93
C PRO A 608 -19.80 -10.83 2.51
N VAL A 609 -19.00 -10.19 1.64
CA VAL A 609 -17.90 -9.27 2.07
C VAL A 609 -18.19 -7.83 1.74
N ASP A 610 -18.94 -7.53 0.69
CA ASP A 610 -19.37 -6.17 0.38
C ASP A 610 -20.83 -6.10 -0.08
N VAL A 611 -21.43 -4.95 0.15
CA VAL A 611 -22.81 -4.63 -0.25
C VAL A 611 -22.89 -3.24 -0.82
N GLU A 612 -23.58 -3.08 -1.97
CA GLU A 612 -23.81 -1.80 -2.64
C GLU A 612 -25.18 -1.74 -3.33
N PHE A 613 -25.76 -0.55 -3.44
CA PHE A 613 -26.99 -0.33 -4.16
C PHE A 613 -26.72 0.01 -5.63
N GLY A 614 -27.32 -0.74 -6.53
CA GLY A 614 -27.29 -0.47 -7.96
C GLY A 614 -28.24 0.68 -8.36
N MET A 615 -28.06 1.18 -9.58
CA MET A 615 -28.96 2.21 -10.15
C MET A 615 -30.38 1.71 -10.41
N ASP A 616 -30.58 0.40 -10.45
CA ASP A 616 -31.88 -0.31 -10.51
C ASP A 616 -32.57 -0.36 -9.14
N GLY A 617 -31.89 0.07 -8.09
CA GLY A 617 -32.36 0.04 -6.71
C GLY A 617 -32.23 -1.32 -6.04
N ALA A 618 -31.64 -2.33 -6.68
CA ALA A 618 -31.33 -3.61 -6.05
C ALA A 618 -30.08 -3.50 -5.15
N LEU A 619 -30.04 -4.33 -4.11
CA LEU A 619 -28.85 -4.51 -3.29
C LEU A 619 -27.98 -5.60 -3.90
N TYR A 620 -26.75 -5.26 -4.27
CA TYR A 620 -25.75 -6.19 -4.75
C TYR A 620 -24.86 -6.64 -3.60
N VAL A 621 -24.47 -7.90 -3.63
CA VAL A 621 -23.66 -8.54 -2.58
C VAL A 621 -22.52 -9.29 -3.26
N SER A 622 -21.27 -9.02 -2.82
CA SER A 622 -20.13 -9.84 -3.22
C SER A 622 -19.99 -11.03 -2.29
N ASP A 623 -19.77 -12.21 -2.86
CA ASP A 623 -19.53 -13.46 -2.13
C ASP A 623 -18.08 -13.91 -2.38
N PHE A 624 -17.27 -13.94 -1.33
CA PHE A 624 -15.83 -14.25 -1.37
C PHE A 624 -15.55 -15.76 -1.33
N ALA A 625 -16.44 -16.64 -1.65
CA ALA A 625 -16.27 -18.09 -1.52
C ALA A 625 -15.09 -18.66 -2.33
#